data_e404ad83660e11fb59b38a1a96d7d04a
#
_entry.id   e404ad83660e11fb59b38a1a96d7d04a
#
_cell.length_a   1.000
_cell.length_b   1.000
_cell.length_c   1.000
_cell.angle_alpha   90.00
_cell.angle_beta   90.00
_cell.angle_gamma   90.00
#
_symmetry.space_group_name_H-M   'P 1'
#
loop_
_entity.id
_entity.type
_entity.pdbx_description
1 polymer ?
#
loop_
_entity_poly.entity_id
_entity_poly.type
_entity_poly.pdbx_seq_one_letter_code
_entity_poly.pdbx_strand_id
1 'polypeptide(L)'
;MLSILALLIASQLARAGELPKIGEAAPNFNLPDQNGKFFTLADFHGKWLVLYFYPKDDTPGCTEQACNFRDDLNQLTGLGAQVVGISVDDSKSHADFAKKYSLPFPLLADKNAEVTKRYAVLRNLGIFKVARRYTFLIDPQGKISKVYDKVETSRHSKEIIEDLNKLLAVGRE
;
A
#
# COMPACT_ATOMS: atom_id res chain seq x y z
N MET A 1 -18.44 -18.50 -35.15
CA MET A 1 -18.51 -18.42 -33.68
C MET A 1 -17.14 -18.19 -33.05
N LEU A 2 -16.42 -17.13 -33.48
CA LEU A 2 -15.04 -16.84 -32.98
C LEU A 2 -14.83 -15.35 -32.62
N SER A 3 -15.86 -14.64 -32.19
CA SER A 3 -15.74 -13.19 -31.97
C SER A 3 -16.10 -12.68 -30.56
N ILE A 4 -16.43 -13.57 -29.60
CA ILE A 4 -16.85 -13.12 -28.27
C ILE A 4 -15.74 -13.29 -27.21
N LEU A 5 -14.71 -14.10 -27.48
CA LEU A 5 -13.64 -14.37 -26.52
C LEU A 5 -12.52 -13.29 -26.52
N ALA A 6 -12.44 -12.48 -27.57
CA ALA A 6 -11.41 -11.43 -27.70
C ALA A 6 -11.74 -10.12 -26.96
N LEU A 7 -13.00 -9.90 -26.53
CA LEU A 7 -13.40 -8.65 -25.88
C LEU A 7 -13.20 -8.63 -24.36
N LEU A 8 -12.94 -9.78 -23.73
CA LEU A 8 -12.77 -9.86 -22.27
C LEU A 8 -11.32 -9.72 -21.78
N ILE A 9 -10.34 -9.73 -22.71
CA ILE A 9 -8.91 -9.60 -22.35
C ILE A 9 -8.45 -8.13 -22.39
N ALA A 10 -9.21 -7.23 -22.99
CA ALA A 10 -8.82 -5.83 -23.17
C ALA A 10 -9.06 -4.93 -21.94
N SER A 11 -9.64 -5.41 -20.85
CA SER A 11 -9.97 -4.58 -19.68
C SER A 11 -8.95 -4.63 -18.53
N GLN A 12 -7.85 -5.38 -18.68
CA GLN A 12 -6.84 -5.54 -17.62
C GLN A 12 -5.47 -4.90 -17.91
N LEU A 13 -5.35 -4.13 -18.98
CA LEU A 13 -4.20 -3.23 -19.07
C LEU A 13 -4.48 -2.04 -18.14
N ALA A 14 -4.04 -2.15 -16.89
CA ALA A 14 -3.89 -1.00 -16.03
C ALA A 14 -3.13 0.07 -16.83
N ARG A 15 -3.78 1.20 -17.10
CA ARG A 15 -3.20 2.32 -17.83
C ARG A 15 -1.97 2.78 -17.06
N ALA A 16 -0.79 2.40 -17.52
CA ALA A 16 0.47 2.84 -16.93
C ALA A 16 0.49 4.37 -16.88
N GLY A 17 0.50 4.95 -15.67
CA GLY A 17 0.58 6.39 -15.46
C GLY A 17 -0.67 7.07 -14.86
N GLU A 18 -1.77 6.38 -14.65
CA GLU A 18 -2.93 6.91 -13.91
C GLU A 18 -3.02 6.29 -12.52
N LEU A 19 -3.41 7.10 -11.52
CA LEU A 19 -3.71 6.60 -10.17
C LEU A 19 -4.85 5.58 -10.24
N PRO A 20 -4.72 4.44 -9.53
CA PRO A 20 -5.83 3.51 -9.37
C PRO A 20 -7.05 4.20 -8.78
N LYS A 21 -8.21 3.98 -9.36
CA LYS A 21 -9.47 4.63 -8.95
C LYS A 21 -10.26 3.74 -8.00
N ILE A 22 -11.08 4.37 -7.18
CA ILE A 22 -12.03 3.67 -6.30
C ILE A 22 -12.90 2.72 -7.13
N GLY A 23 -13.04 1.47 -6.68
CA GLY A 23 -13.77 0.40 -7.34
C GLY A 23 -12.96 -0.42 -8.35
N GLU A 24 -11.80 0.06 -8.79
CA GLU A 24 -10.89 -0.71 -9.67
C GLU A 24 -10.11 -1.75 -8.87
N ALA A 25 -9.70 -2.83 -9.55
CA ALA A 25 -8.76 -3.79 -8.98
C ALA A 25 -7.43 -3.09 -8.69
N ALA A 26 -6.90 -3.29 -7.49
CA ALA A 26 -5.58 -2.79 -7.13
C ALA A 26 -4.51 -3.44 -8.02
N PRO A 27 -3.53 -2.68 -8.51
CA PRO A 27 -2.42 -3.24 -9.26
C PRO A 27 -1.64 -4.28 -8.44
N ASN A 28 -1.36 -5.43 -9.05
CA ASN A 28 -0.61 -6.48 -8.38
C ASN A 28 0.85 -6.09 -8.15
N PHE A 29 1.47 -6.71 -7.15
CA PHE A 29 2.89 -6.58 -6.84
C PHE A 29 3.46 -7.94 -6.46
N ASN A 30 4.77 -8.07 -6.52
CA ASN A 30 5.54 -9.20 -6.01
C ASN A 30 6.90 -8.65 -5.54
N LEU A 31 7.02 -8.34 -4.27
CA LEU A 31 8.16 -7.64 -3.69
C LEU A 31 8.64 -8.34 -2.41
N PRO A 32 9.96 -8.34 -2.15
CA PRO A 32 10.49 -8.83 -0.89
C PRO A 32 10.29 -7.82 0.24
N ASP A 33 10.06 -8.32 1.45
CA ASP A 33 10.06 -7.53 2.67
C ASP A 33 11.49 -7.37 3.25
N GLN A 34 11.57 -6.78 4.45
CA GLN A 34 12.80 -6.60 5.23
C GLN A 34 13.52 -7.91 5.59
N ASN A 35 12.85 -9.06 5.52
CA ASN A 35 13.40 -10.38 5.81
C ASN A 35 13.67 -11.19 4.53
N GLY A 36 13.45 -10.61 3.36
CA GLY A 36 13.60 -11.27 2.06
C GLY A 36 12.41 -12.17 1.68
N LYS A 37 11.33 -12.18 2.46
CA LYS A 37 10.10 -12.90 2.13
C LYS A 37 9.31 -12.12 1.09
N PHE A 38 8.93 -12.77 0.00
CA PHE A 38 8.12 -12.16 -1.05
C PHE A 38 6.64 -12.13 -0.67
N PHE A 39 6.00 -11.02 -0.98
CA PHE A 39 4.57 -10.79 -0.81
C PHE A 39 3.95 -10.34 -2.13
N THR A 40 2.76 -10.83 -2.40
CA THR A 40 1.90 -10.43 -3.52
C THR A 40 0.60 -9.82 -2.99
N LEU A 41 -0.15 -9.14 -3.84
CA LEU A 41 -1.48 -8.65 -3.46
C LEU A 41 -2.42 -9.79 -3.02
N ALA A 42 -2.29 -10.97 -3.63
CA ALA A 42 -3.12 -12.14 -3.32
C ALA A 42 -2.95 -12.65 -1.88
N ASP A 43 -1.78 -12.42 -1.26
CA ASP A 43 -1.52 -12.83 0.13
C ASP A 43 -2.41 -12.09 1.14
N PHE A 44 -3.04 -10.99 0.72
CA PHE A 44 -3.92 -10.15 1.55
C PHE A 44 -5.40 -10.33 1.24
N HIS A 45 -5.79 -11.20 0.31
CA HIS A 45 -7.19 -11.48 0.00
C HIS A 45 -7.96 -11.94 1.26
N GLY A 46 -9.19 -11.49 1.38
CA GLY A 46 -10.04 -11.76 2.54
C GLY A 46 -9.81 -10.80 3.73
N LYS A 47 -8.87 -9.88 3.61
CA LYS A 47 -8.59 -8.84 4.62
C LYS A 47 -8.53 -7.46 3.98
N TRP A 48 -8.83 -6.45 4.75
CA TRP A 48 -8.52 -5.08 4.38
C TRP A 48 -7.02 -4.89 4.32
N LEU A 49 -6.52 -4.17 3.33
CA LEU A 49 -5.10 -3.85 3.20
C LEU A 49 -4.89 -2.33 3.20
N VAL A 50 -4.14 -1.86 4.17
CA VAL A 50 -3.59 -0.50 4.21
C VAL A 50 -2.23 -0.54 3.52
N LEU A 51 -2.21 -0.21 2.23
CA LEU A 51 -0.99 -0.17 1.42
C LEU A 51 -0.49 1.27 1.33
N TYR A 52 0.56 1.60 2.10
CA TYR A 52 1.10 2.95 2.10
C TYR A 52 2.45 3.06 1.41
N PHE A 53 2.55 4.00 0.49
CA PHE A 53 3.78 4.40 -0.17
C PHE A 53 4.39 5.57 0.59
N TYR A 54 5.70 5.52 0.81
CA TYR A 54 6.43 6.57 1.51
C TYR A 54 7.79 6.84 0.85
N PRO A 55 8.34 8.08 0.99
CA PRO A 55 9.53 8.48 0.25
C PRO A 55 10.80 7.73 0.60
N LYS A 56 11.10 7.56 1.91
CA LYS A 56 12.39 7.01 2.35
C LYS A 56 12.40 6.58 3.80
N ASP A 57 13.03 5.43 4.06
CA ASP A 57 13.29 4.93 5.40
C ASP A 57 14.01 5.96 6.28
N ASP A 58 13.69 5.91 7.58
CA ASP A 58 14.37 6.67 8.65
C ASP A 58 14.39 8.20 8.42
N THR A 59 13.45 8.74 7.67
CA THR A 59 13.19 10.17 7.59
C THR A 59 12.10 10.59 8.59
N PRO A 60 12.06 11.85 9.06
CA PRO A 60 11.16 12.25 10.15
C PRO A 60 9.68 11.92 9.91
N GLY A 61 9.12 12.32 8.77
CA GLY A 61 7.71 12.07 8.48
C GLY A 61 7.38 10.60 8.22
N CYS A 62 8.30 9.85 7.58
CA CYS A 62 8.11 8.42 7.35
C CYS A 62 8.20 7.63 8.66
N THR A 63 9.10 8.02 9.55
CA THR A 63 9.23 7.44 10.89
C THR A 63 7.98 7.69 11.72
N GLU A 64 7.48 8.91 11.76
CA GLU A 64 6.24 9.26 12.46
C GLU A 64 5.05 8.43 11.96
N GLN A 65 4.87 8.35 10.64
CA GLN A 65 3.81 7.56 10.03
C GLN A 65 3.91 6.07 10.39
N ALA A 66 5.09 5.48 10.26
CA ALA A 66 5.33 4.07 10.55
C ALA A 66 5.12 3.76 12.05
N CYS A 67 5.59 4.62 12.95
CA CYS A 67 5.39 4.47 14.38
C CYS A 67 3.90 4.58 14.76
N ASN A 68 3.15 5.49 14.17
CA ASN A 68 1.71 5.59 14.40
C ASN A 68 0.96 4.33 13.91
N PHE A 69 1.32 3.78 12.76
CA PHE A 69 0.77 2.49 12.32
C PHE A 69 1.13 1.35 13.28
N ARG A 70 2.37 1.30 13.79
CA ARG A 70 2.79 0.32 14.79
C ARG A 70 1.93 0.43 16.06
N ASP A 71 1.76 1.64 16.58
CA ASP A 71 1.08 1.88 17.85
C ASP A 71 -0.42 1.60 17.74
N ASP A 72 -1.03 1.85 16.60
CA ASP A 72 -2.44 1.59 16.33
C ASP A 72 -2.69 0.21 15.66
N LEU A 73 -1.66 -0.64 15.50
CA LEU A 73 -1.76 -1.89 14.74
C LEU A 73 -2.79 -2.87 15.31
N ASN A 74 -2.87 -2.97 16.63
CA ASN A 74 -3.86 -3.85 17.29
C ASN A 74 -5.29 -3.44 16.94
N GLN A 75 -5.57 -2.14 16.86
CA GLN A 75 -6.89 -1.64 16.50
C GLN A 75 -7.18 -1.90 15.01
N LEU A 76 -6.22 -1.66 14.12
CA LEU A 76 -6.33 -1.96 12.69
C LEU A 76 -6.57 -3.46 12.45
N THR A 77 -5.79 -4.32 13.10
CA THR A 77 -5.94 -5.78 13.02
C THR A 77 -7.29 -6.24 13.56
N GLY A 78 -7.77 -5.64 14.65
CA GLY A 78 -9.10 -5.90 15.20
C GLY A 78 -10.24 -5.54 14.24
N LEU A 79 -10.03 -4.61 13.32
CA LEU A 79 -10.94 -4.27 12.24
C LEU A 79 -10.76 -5.13 10.97
N GLY A 80 -9.88 -6.15 11.03
CA GLY A 80 -9.59 -7.03 9.90
C GLY A 80 -8.64 -6.43 8.85
N ALA A 81 -7.84 -5.43 9.22
CA ALA A 81 -6.90 -4.77 8.33
C ALA A 81 -5.45 -5.19 8.58
N GLN A 82 -4.68 -5.28 7.52
CA GLN A 82 -3.24 -5.44 7.54
C GLN A 82 -2.57 -4.17 7.01
N VAL A 83 -1.38 -3.87 7.53
CA VAL A 83 -0.57 -2.71 7.11
C VAL A 83 0.64 -3.20 6.35
N VAL A 84 0.92 -2.58 5.21
CA VAL A 84 2.10 -2.85 4.39
C VAL A 84 2.64 -1.52 3.88
N GLY A 85 3.93 -1.28 4.11
CA GLY A 85 4.63 -0.12 3.55
C GLY A 85 5.39 -0.49 2.27
N ILE A 86 5.51 0.45 1.34
CA ILE A 86 6.33 0.33 0.13
C ILE A 86 7.17 1.58 -0.05
N SER A 87 8.46 1.41 -0.26
CA SER A 87 9.35 2.46 -0.76
C SER A 87 10.34 1.89 -1.77
N VAL A 88 11.14 2.76 -2.40
CA VAL A 88 12.20 2.36 -3.32
C VAL A 88 13.52 2.00 -2.62
N ASP A 89 13.53 2.03 -1.29
CA ASP A 89 14.64 1.52 -0.50
C ASP A 89 14.79 0.00 -0.67
N ASP A 90 15.96 -0.53 -0.37
CA ASP A 90 16.21 -1.98 -0.43
C ASP A 90 15.83 -2.69 0.88
N SER A 91 15.80 -4.03 0.84
CA SER A 91 15.42 -4.85 2.00
C SER A 91 16.35 -4.66 3.20
N LYS A 92 17.62 -4.33 2.98
CA LYS A 92 18.56 -4.06 4.07
C LYS A 92 18.20 -2.76 4.80
N SER A 93 17.91 -1.69 4.05
CA SER A 93 17.43 -0.42 4.61
C SER A 93 16.14 -0.63 5.41
N HIS A 94 15.19 -1.38 4.84
CA HIS A 94 13.94 -1.75 5.53
C HIS A 94 14.19 -2.55 6.81
N ALA A 95 15.15 -3.48 6.80
CA ALA A 95 15.51 -4.25 8.01
C ALA A 95 16.06 -3.37 9.12
N ASP A 96 16.96 -2.44 8.77
CA ASP A 96 17.54 -1.49 9.72
C ASP A 96 16.45 -0.55 10.29
N PHE A 97 15.57 -0.04 9.43
CA PHE A 97 14.45 0.82 9.81
C PHE A 97 13.44 0.08 10.70
N ALA A 98 13.00 -1.11 10.29
CA ALA A 98 12.07 -1.92 11.07
C ALA A 98 12.65 -2.31 12.44
N LYS A 99 13.93 -2.65 12.51
CA LYS A 99 14.62 -2.97 13.77
C LYS A 99 14.70 -1.74 14.68
N LYS A 100 15.11 -0.60 14.14
CA LYS A 100 15.31 0.64 14.90
C LYS A 100 14.02 1.10 15.60
N TYR A 101 12.89 0.97 14.93
CA TYR A 101 11.60 1.44 15.43
C TYR A 101 10.62 0.31 15.82
N SER A 102 11.09 -0.94 15.83
CA SER A 102 10.28 -2.12 16.19
C SER A 102 8.99 -2.21 15.36
N LEU A 103 9.10 -2.05 14.04
CA LEU A 103 7.95 -2.10 13.12
C LEU A 103 7.57 -3.57 12.85
N PRO A 104 6.35 -4.01 13.23
CA PRO A 104 5.96 -5.42 13.18
C PRO A 104 5.24 -5.81 11.88
N PHE A 105 5.21 -4.97 10.88
CA PHE A 105 4.53 -5.21 9.60
C PHE A 105 5.51 -5.19 8.42
N PRO A 106 5.14 -5.79 7.27
CA PRO A 106 6.01 -5.82 6.10
C PRO A 106 6.31 -4.43 5.54
N LEU A 107 7.59 -4.18 5.24
CA LEU A 107 8.07 -3.07 4.43
C LEU A 107 8.62 -3.67 3.14
N LEU A 108 7.97 -3.42 2.01
CA LEU A 108 8.29 -4.03 0.73
C LEU A 108 9.27 -3.16 -0.06
N ALA A 109 10.34 -3.78 -0.53
CA ALA A 109 11.43 -3.14 -1.25
C ALA A 109 11.17 -3.08 -2.76
N ASP A 110 10.67 -1.94 -3.25
CA ASP A 110 10.47 -1.68 -4.68
C ASP A 110 11.70 -0.98 -5.29
N LYS A 111 12.87 -1.61 -5.17
CA LYS A 111 14.17 -1.06 -5.55
C LYS A 111 14.22 -0.50 -6.98
N ASN A 112 13.49 -1.12 -7.91
CA ASN A 112 13.42 -0.70 -9.31
C ASN A 112 12.29 0.31 -9.58
N ALA A 113 11.51 0.68 -8.56
CA ALA A 113 10.36 1.58 -8.65
C ALA A 113 9.25 1.11 -9.62
N GLU A 114 9.15 -0.19 -9.89
CA GLU A 114 8.17 -0.74 -10.84
C GLU A 114 6.75 -0.68 -10.28
N VAL A 115 6.57 -1.07 -9.03
CA VAL A 115 5.27 -1.03 -8.36
C VAL A 115 4.86 0.41 -8.06
N THR A 116 5.80 1.23 -7.58
CA THR A 116 5.61 2.67 -7.37
C THR A 116 5.14 3.37 -8.66
N LYS A 117 5.74 3.01 -9.80
CA LYS A 117 5.31 3.50 -11.12
C LYS A 117 3.93 2.97 -11.52
N ARG A 118 3.66 1.69 -11.25
CA ARG A 118 2.37 1.05 -11.58
C ARG A 118 1.21 1.66 -10.80
N TYR A 119 1.42 2.09 -9.57
CA TYR A 119 0.47 2.84 -8.76
C TYR A 119 0.44 4.34 -9.08
N ALA A 120 1.24 4.81 -10.05
CA ALA A 120 1.36 6.20 -10.46
C ALA A 120 1.79 7.16 -9.35
N VAL A 121 2.51 6.66 -8.34
CA VAL A 121 2.99 7.46 -7.20
C VAL A 121 4.51 7.68 -7.24
N LEU A 122 5.15 7.40 -8.36
CA LEU A 122 6.58 7.68 -8.54
C LEU A 122 6.84 9.18 -8.63
N ARG A 123 7.80 9.66 -7.86
CA ARG A 123 8.39 11.00 -8.00
C ARG A 123 9.83 10.86 -8.48
N ASN A 124 10.08 11.42 -9.64
CA ASN A 124 11.42 11.47 -10.23
C ASN A 124 12.09 12.80 -9.82
N LEU A 125 13.25 12.71 -9.18
CA LEU A 125 14.04 13.84 -8.70
C LEU A 125 15.41 13.87 -9.42
N GLY A 126 15.44 13.67 -10.73
CA GLY A 126 16.65 13.56 -11.53
C GLY A 126 17.31 12.20 -11.36
N ILE A 127 18.45 12.13 -10.65
CA ILE A 127 19.16 10.87 -10.39
C ILE A 127 18.50 10.03 -9.28
N PHE A 128 17.61 10.62 -8.48
CA PHE A 128 16.90 9.94 -7.41
C PHE A 128 15.44 9.71 -7.77
N LYS A 129 14.95 8.54 -7.41
CA LYS A 129 13.53 8.16 -7.49
C LYS A 129 13.03 7.89 -6.09
N VAL A 130 11.84 8.40 -5.77
CA VAL A 130 11.16 8.14 -4.50
C VAL A 130 9.68 7.92 -4.74
N ALA A 131 9.02 7.24 -3.82
CA ALA A 131 7.56 7.20 -3.81
C ALA A 131 7.01 8.53 -3.26
N ARG A 132 5.89 9.00 -3.82
CA ARG A 132 5.06 10.01 -3.17
C ARG A 132 4.38 9.38 -1.97
N ARG A 133 4.04 10.19 -0.97
CA ARG A 133 3.26 9.74 0.18
C ARG A 133 1.79 9.56 -0.21
N TYR A 134 1.42 8.33 -0.49
CA TYR A 134 0.06 7.91 -0.83
C TYR A 134 -0.31 6.66 -0.04
N THR A 135 -1.57 6.55 0.32
CA THR A 135 -2.08 5.31 0.90
C THR A 135 -3.31 4.87 0.13
N PHE A 136 -3.38 3.58 -0.16
CA PHE A 136 -4.52 2.91 -0.76
C PHE A 136 -5.14 1.98 0.26
N LEU A 137 -6.41 2.20 0.57
CA LEU A 137 -7.21 1.26 1.34
C LEU A 137 -7.86 0.29 0.36
N ILE A 138 -7.47 -0.97 0.44
CA ILE A 138 -7.88 -2.04 -0.47
C ILE A 138 -8.80 -2.98 0.28
N ASP A 139 -9.95 -3.30 -0.32
CA ASP A 139 -10.95 -4.17 0.28
C ASP A 139 -10.56 -5.66 0.23
N PRO A 140 -11.27 -6.55 0.94
CA PRO A 140 -10.97 -7.99 0.95
C PRO A 140 -11.04 -8.67 -0.42
N GLN A 141 -11.67 -8.06 -1.42
CA GLN A 141 -11.74 -8.53 -2.81
C GLN A 141 -10.59 -7.99 -3.68
N GLY A 142 -9.69 -7.20 -3.11
CA GLY A 142 -8.55 -6.63 -3.83
C GLY A 142 -8.88 -5.38 -4.65
N LYS A 143 -9.98 -4.69 -4.34
CA LYS A 143 -10.37 -3.45 -5.00
C LYS A 143 -10.01 -2.22 -4.18
N ILE A 144 -9.67 -1.13 -4.86
CA ILE A 144 -9.43 0.16 -4.22
C ILE A 144 -10.74 0.67 -3.60
N SER A 145 -10.75 0.87 -2.30
CA SER A 145 -11.88 1.42 -1.55
C SER A 145 -11.70 2.91 -1.26
N LYS A 146 -10.47 3.34 -0.98
CA LYS A 146 -10.14 4.74 -0.75
C LYS A 146 -8.69 5.04 -1.14
N VAL A 147 -8.43 6.28 -1.57
CA VAL A 147 -7.10 6.79 -1.88
C VAL A 147 -6.83 8.02 -1.01
N TYR A 148 -5.69 8.04 -0.33
CA TYR A 148 -5.23 9.15 0.49
C TYR A 148 -4.02 9.78 -0.18
N ASP A 149 -4.20 10.97 -0.73
CA ASP A 149 -3.17 11.76 -1.44
C ASP A 149 -2.62 12.92 -0.59
N LYS A 150 -3.34 13.30 0.46
CA LYS A 150 -2.97 14.32 1.44
C LYS A 150 -2.85 13.68 2.81
N VAL A 151 -1.67 13.11 3.08
CA VAL A 151 -1.41 12.36 4.30
C VAL A 151 -0.79 13.27 5.36
N GLU A 152 -1.50 13.43 6.47
CA GLU A 152 -0.96 13.99 7.71
C GLU A 152 -0.39 12.85 8.57
N THR A 153 0.92 12.75 8.65
CA THR A 153 1.62 11.59 9.24
C THR A 153 1.27 11.38 10.72
N SER A 154 0.99 12.46 11.45
CA SER A 154 0.66 12.45 12.87
C SER A 154 -0.70 11.82 13.22
N ARG A 155 -1.65 11.75 12.26
CA ARG A 155 -3.00 11.22 12.51
C ARG A 155 -3.48 10.19 11.49
N HIS A 156 -2.65 9.86 10.51
CA HIS A 156 -3.10 9.06 9.36
C HIS A 156 -3.64 7.67 9.72
N SER A 157 -3.02 6.98 10.68
CA SER A 157 -3.52 5.70 11.19
C SER A 157 -4.93 5.81 11.77
N LYS A 158 -5.20 6.88 12.53
CA LYS A 158 -6.53 7.15 13.12
C LYS A 158 -7.57 7.48 12.06
N GLU A 159 -7.21 8.27 11.05
CA GLU A 159 -8.07 8.55 9.90
C GLU A 159 -8.50 7.26 9.20
N ILE A 160 -7.58 6.33 8.96
CA ILE A 160 -7.89 5.03 8.34
C ILE A 160 -8.79 4.19 9.24
N ILE A 161 -8.56 4.18 10.55
CA ILE A 161 -9.42 3.49 11.52
C ILE A 161 -10.85 4.03 11.48
N GLU A 162 -11.01 5.36 11.46
CA GLU A 162 -12.32 6.01 11.34
C GLU A 162 -13.05 5.61 10.05
N ASP A 163 -12.32 5.58 8.94
CA ASP A 163 -12.88 5.18 7.64
C ASP A 163 -13.24 3.70 7.58
N LEU A 164 -12.40 2.82 8.12
CA LEU A 164 -12.70 1.39 8.23
C LEU A 164 -13.95 1.14 9.08
N ASN A 165 -14.12 1.83 10.20
CA ASN A 165 -15.32 1.72 11.02
C ASN A 165 -16.59 2.11 10.24
N LYS A 166 -16.53 3.19 9.44
CA LYS A 166 -17.64 3.60 8.58
C LYS A 166 -17.96 2.57 7.50
N LEU A 167 -16.94 2.06 6.82
CA LEU A 167 -17.09 1.06 5.75
C LEU A 167 -17.66 -0.27 6.28
N LEU A 168 -17.20 -0.71 7.45
CA LEU A 168 -17.68 -1.93 8.10
C LEU A 168 -19.12 -1.79 8.64
N ALA A 169 -19.54 -0.57 9.02
CA ALA A 169 -20.92 -0.32 9.45
C ALA A 169 -21.91 -0.44 8.30
N VAL A 170 -21.58 0.09 7.10
CA VAL A 170 -22.41 0.01 5.90
C VAL A 170 -22.57 -1.43 5.39
N GLY A 171 -21.56 -2.28 5.54
CA GLY A 171 -21.61 -3.69 5.10
C GLY A 171 -22.41 -4.62 6.01
N ARG A 172 -23.01 -4.12 7.10
CA ARG A 172 -23.83 -4.90 8.06
C ARG A 172 -25.34 -4.69 7.88
N GLU A 173 -25.75 -3.79 6.99
CA GLU A 173 -27.15 -3.58 6.58
C GLU A 173 -27.49 -4.47 5.36
#